data_c4d7f407ab705440ef626a183d2bd341
#
_entry.id   c4d7f407ab705440ef626a183d2bd341
#
_cell.length_a   1.000
_cell.length_b   1.000
_cell.length_c   1.000
_cell.angle_alpha   90.00
_cell.angle_beta   90.00
_cell.angle_gamma   90.00
#
_symmetry.space_group_name_H-M   'P 1'
#
loop_
_entity.id
_entity.type
_entity.pdbx_description
1 polymer ?
#
loop_
_entity_poly.entity_id
_entity_poly.type
_entity_poly.pdbx_seq_one_letter_code
_entity_poly.pdbx_strand_id
1 'polypeptide(L)'
;LGLFLPLQNGGWSPSKLARTTDWQFEYNKQLTIDAEKLGFDLVFGLAEWNHKGGYGGDIRYREHSIDPFMTTAALSAVTSRILLISTLHILYGPWHPLHLARFGASLDLISGGRWGLNMVTGNQDSYARMFGTPQIEHDRRYRMAEEFVTLLKRYWLEDEHINFKGEFWSSEAGWVAAKPRYGRPVLVNATGSQAGIDYAARH
;
A
#
# COMPACT_ATOMS: atom_id res chain seq x y z
N LEU A 1 2.08 -15.39 -10.64
CA LEU A 1 2.01 -15.78 -9.23
C LEU A 1 2.46 -14.63 -8.33
N GLY A 2 1.68 -14.36 -7.26
CA GLY A 2 2.03 -13.38 -6.25
C GLY A 2 2.33 -14.04 -4.91
N LEU A 3 3.30 -13.49 -4.19
CA LEU A 3 3.64 -13.94 -2.84
C LEU A 3 3.29 -12.86 -1.83
N PHE A 4 2.46 -13.18 -0.85
CA PHE A 4 2.26 -12.33 0.31
C PHE A 4 3.45 -12.46 1.27
N LEU A 5 4.12 -11.34 1.49
CA LEU A 5 5.22 -11.27 2.44
C LEU A 5 4.70 -11.28 3.89
N PRO A 6 5.28 -12.09 4.77
CA PRO A 6 4.95 -12.07 6.21
C PRO A 6 5.65 -10.88 6.91
N LEU A 7 5.19 -9.65 6.63
CA LEU A 7 5.71 -8.43 7.25
C LEU A 7 5.24 -8.25 8.69
N GLN A 8 4.52 -9.21 9.25
CA GLN A 8 3.97 -9.20 10.60
C GLN A 8 4.26 -10.52 11.32
N ASN A 9 4.40 -10.46 12.63
CA ASN A 9 4.60 -11.66 13.43
C ASN A 9 3.40 -12.62 13.34
N GLY A 10 3.67 -13.94 13.35
CA GLY A 10 2.67 -14.98 13.14
C GLY A 10 2.29 -15.21 11.67
N GLY A 11 2.80 -14.42 10.74
CA GLY A 11 2.60 -14.60 9.30
C GLY A 11 1.13 -14.54 8.87
N TRP A 12 0.73 -15.43 7.95
CA TRP A 12 -0.61 -15.44 7.33
C TRP A 12 -1.54 -16.55 7.85
N SER A 13 -1.05 -17.43 8.73
CA SER A 13 -1.85 -18.54 9.22
C SER A 13 -2.35 -18.27 10.63
N PRO A 14 -3.62 -17.90 10.82
CA PRO A 14 -4.23 -17.90 12.14
C PRO A 14 -4.26 -19.34 12.66
N SER A 15 -3.52 -19.61 13.71
CA SER A 15 -3.41 -20.93 14.34
C SER A 15 -3.26 -20.77 15.85
N LYS A 16 -3.83 -21.70 16.60
CA LYS A 16 -3.61 -21.80 18.05
C LYS A 16 -2.24 -22.39 18.40
N LEU A 17 -1.57 -23.02 17.44
CA LEU A 17 -0.20 -23.49 17.60
C LEU A 17 0.75 -22.30 17.48
N ALA A 18 1.77 -22.27 18.32
CA ALA A 18 2.82 -21.26 18.23
C ALA A 18 3.46 -21.30 16.84
N ARG A 19 3.61 -20.12 16.25
CA ARG A 19 4.27 -19.95 14.96
C ARG A 19 5.48 -19.07 15.11
N THR A 20 6.56 -19.52 14.51
CA THR A 20 7.86 -18.85 14.53
C THR A 20 8.21 -18.22 13.19
N THR A 21 7.20 -17.89 12.35
CA THR A 21 7.45 -17.18 11.10
C THR A 21 8.12 -15.85 11.40
N ASP A 22 9.33 -15.71 10.92
CA ASP A 22 10.06 -14.46 11.04
C ASP A 22 9.37 -13.40 10.17
N TRP A 23 9.22 -12.21 10.72
CA TRP A 23 8.57 -11.07 10.09
C TRP A 23 9.54 -9.92 9.81
N GLN A 24 10.79 -10.08 10.23
CA GLN A 24 11.80 -9.04 10.10
C GLN A 24 12.31 -8.90 8.66
N PHE A 25 13.03 -7.80 8.42
CA PHE A 25 13.45 -7.43 7.07
C PHE A 25 14.35 -8.49 6.41
N GLU A 26 15.33 -9.05 7.10
CA GLU A 26 16.27 -9.99 6.49
C GLU A 26 15.58 -11.26 5.97
N TYR A 27 14.61 -11.79 6.71
CA TYR A 27 13.80 -12.91 6.25
C TYR A 27 13.00 -12.56 5.00
N ASN A 28 12.29 -11.43 5.02
CA ASN A 28 11.47 -10.98 3.88
C ASN A 28 12.33 -10.62 2.66
N LYS A 29 13.53 -10.10 2.86
CA LYS A 29 14.51 -9.86 1.82
C LYS A 29 14.91 -11.18 1.13
N GLN A 30 15.31 -12.17 1.89
CA GLN A 30 15.70 -13.46 1.35
C GLN A 30 14.52 -14.13 0.63
N LEU A 31 13.34 -14.12 1.24
CA LEU A 31 12.12 -14.66 0.65
C LEU A 31 11.77 -13.99 -0.69
N THR A 32 11.94 -12.68 -0.79
CA THR A 32 11.70 -11.93 -2.04
C THR A 32 12.72 -12.28 -3.14
N ILE A 33 14.00 -12.39 -2.78
CA ILE A 33 15.06 -12.81 -3.70
C ILE A 33 14.77 -14.22 -4.23
N ASP A 34 14.35 -15.13 -3.37
CA ASP A 34 14.06 -16.49 -3.77
C ASP A 34 12.78 -16.60 -4.60
N ALA A 35 11.76 -15.80 -4.27
CA ALA A 35 10.56 -15.68 -5.10
C ALA A 35 10.90 -15.18 -6.52
N GLU A 36 11.77 -14.18 -6.64
CA GLU A 36 12.23 -13.67 -7.95
C GLU A 36 12.97 -14.76 -8.74
N LYS A 37 13.85 -15.54 -8.10
CA LYS A 37 14.56 -16.65 -8.74
C LYS A 37 13.62 -17.75 -9.21
N LEU A 38 12.58 -18.04 -8.44
CA LEU A 38 11.55 -19.04 -8.75
C LEU A 38 10.53 -18.56 -9.78
N GLY A 39 10.60 -17.31 -10.26
CA GLY A 39 9.74 -16.80 -11.31
C GLY A 39 8.38 -16.29 -10.81
N PHE A 40 8.28 -15.89 -9.56
CA PHE A 40 7.09 -15.15 -9.11
C PHE A 40 7.02 -13.78 -9.80
N ASP A 41 5.80 -13.37 -10.14
CA ASP A 41 5.55 -12.09 -10.82
C ASP A 41 5.59 -10.90 -9.86
N LEU A 42 5.12 -11.09 -8.63
CA LEU A 42 5.06 -10.01 -7.64
C LEU A 42 5.21 -10.51 -6.20
N VAL A 43 5.65 -9.61 -5.34
CA VAL A 43 5.49 -9.71 -3.88
C VAL A 43 4.58 -8.61 -3.38
N PHE A 44 3.89 -8.87 -2.28
CA PHE A 44 2.83 -8.02 -1.77
C PHE A 44 2.97 -7.89 -0.25
N GLY A 45 3.07 -6.67 0.24
CA GLY A 45 3.12 -6.37 1.68
C GLY A 45 1.81 -5.77 2.18
N LEU A 46 1.26 -6.32 3.26
CA LEU A 46 0.08 -5.77 3.93
C LEU A 46 0.49 -4.72 4.96
N ALA A 47 -0.29 -3.64 5.05
CA ALA A 47 -0.16 -2.65 6.12
C ALA A 47 -1.06 -3.02 7.31
N GLU A 48 -0.46 -3.13 8.50
CA GLU A 48 -1.17 -3.34 9.75
C GLU A 48 -0.80 -2.22 10.74
N TRP A 49 -1.79 -1.74 11.51
CA TRP A 49 -1.59 -0.66 12.46
C TRP A 49 -1.73 -1.11 13.91
N ASN A 50 -2.51 -2.15 14.16
CA ASN A 50 -2.64 -2.76 15.48
C ASN A 50 -2.77 -4.27 15.37
N HIS A 51 -2.55 -4.96 16.49
CA HIS A 51 -2.69 -6.40 16.55
C HIS A 51 -4.13 -6.86 16.34
N LYS A 52 -4.30 -8.00 15.72
CA LYS A 52 -5.63 -8.60 15.49
C LYS A 52 -6.18 -9.33 16.71
N GLY A 53 -5.32 -9.75 17.64
CA GLY A 53 -5.71 -10.55 18.80
C GLY A 53 -6.33 -11.90 18.47
N GLY A 54 -6.57 -12.70 19.47
CA GLY A 54 -7.44 -13.86 19.40
C GLY A 54 -6.92 -15.14 18.74
N TYR A 55 -5.88 -15.09 17.93
CA TYR A 55 -5.30 -16.25 17.26
C TYR A 55 -3.82 -16.40 17.60
N GLY A 56 -3.34 -17.65 17.65
CA GLY A 56 -1.92 -17.93 17.81
C GLY A 56 -1.42 -17.98 19.24
N GLY A 57 -2.32 -18.08 20.23
CA GLY A 57 -1.94 -18.19 21.64
C GLY A 57 -1.09 -17.02 22.12
N ASP A 58 0.03 -17.32 22.76
CA ASP A 58 0.92 -16.31 23.36
C ASP A 58 1.73 -15.49 22.34
N ILE A 59 1.73 -15.84 21.06
CA ILE A 59 2.51 -15.13 20.04
C ILE A 59 1.88 -13.80 19.58
N ARG A 60 0.74 -13.42 20.12
CA ARG A 60 0.07 -12.15 19.81
C ARG A 60 0.03 -11.88 18.29
N TYR A 61 -0.75 -12.66 17.57
CA TYR A 61 -0.85 -12.64 16.12
C TYR A 61 -0.98 -11.24 15.55
N ARG A 62 -0.05 -10.86 14.68
CA ARG A 62 0.07 -9.54 14.02
C ARG A 62 0.22 -8.36 14.98
N GLU A 63 0.84 -8.57 16.14
CA GLU A 63 1.12 -7.47 17.07
C GLU A 63 2.23 -6.56 16.56
N HIS A 64 3.23 -7.15 15.94
CA HIS A 64 4.36 -6.43 15.35
C HIS A 64 4.34 -6.55 13.84
N SER A 65 4.62 -5.45 13.16
CA SER A 65 4.73 -5.42 11.70
C SER A 65 5.70 -4.33 11.27
N ILE A 66 6.33 -4.52 10.11
CA ILE A 66 7.08 -3.47 9.43
C ILE A 66 6.24 -2.87 8.31
N ASP A 67 6.48 -1.60 8.04
CA ASP A 67 5.73 -0.86 7.01
C ASP A 67 6.05 -1.38 5.61
N PRO A 68 5.04 -1.73 4.79
CA PRO A 68 5.25 -2.29 3.45
C PRO A 68 5.83 -1.29 2.46
N PHE A 69 5.57 0.01 2.59
CA PHE A 69 6.10 1.02 1.70
C PHE A 69 7.62 1.18 1.90
N MET A 70 8.06 1.25 3.15
CA MET A 70 9.48 1.31 3.48
C MET A 70 10.20 0.01 3.13
N THR A 71 9.58 -1.13 3.40
CA THR A 71 10.12 -2.45 3.04
C THR A 71 10.30 -2.57 1.53
N THR A 72 9.33 -2.13 0.73
CA THR A 72 9.42 -2.15 -0.73
C THR A 72 10.58 -1.32 -1.24
N ALA A 73 10.85 -0.15 -0.67
CA ALA A 73 12.00 0.67 -1.03
C ALA A 73 13.33 -0.09 -0.82
N ALA A 74 13.46 -0.78 0.30
CA ALA A 74 14.64 -1.59 0.58
C ALA A 74 14.75 -2.83 -0.34
N LEU A 75 13.64 -3.51 -0.60
CA LEU A 75 13.59 -4.68 -1.50
C LEU A 75 13.91 -4.32 -2.95
N SER A 76 13.61 -3.11 -3.39
CA SER A 76 13.90 -2.65 -4.74
C SER A 76 15.40 -2.62 -5.06
N ALA A 77 16.24 -2.43 -4.05
CA ALA A 77 17.70 -2.40 -4.20
C ALA A 77 18.33 -3.80 -4.32
N VAL A 78 17.61 -4.87 -3.98
CA VAL A 78 18.12 -6.24 -3.94
C VAL A 78 17.42 -7.18 -4.93
N THR A 79 16.53 -6.64 -5.74
CA THR A 79 15.76 -7.36 -6.78
C THR A 79 15.86 -6.63 -8.12
N SER A 80 15.53 -7.30 -9.23
CA SER A 80 15.70 -6.75 -10.57
C SER A 80 14.48 -6.86 -11.50
N ARG A 81 13.53 -7.76 -11.23
CA ARG A 81 12.41 -8.07 -12.12
C ARG A 81 11.07 -8.11 -11.43
N ILE A 82 11.00 -8.63 -10.22
CA ILE A 82 9.76 -8.87 -9.50
C ILE A 82 9.05 -7.55 -9.18
N LEU A 83 7.73 -7.50 -9.37
CA LEU A 83 6.92 -6.35 -8.98
C LEU A 83 6.79 -6.29 -7.45
N LEU A 84 6.86 -5.10 -6.91
CA LEU A 84 6.89 -4.83 -5.49
C LEU A 84 5.65 -4.01 -5.10
N ILE A 85 4.64 -4.66 -4.55
CA ILE A 85 3.36 -4.03 -4.22
C ILE A 85 3.33 -3.63 -2.75
N SER A 86 3.18 -2.33 -2.51
CA SER A 86 2.99 -1.76 -1.16
C SER A 86 1.53 -1.50 -0.88
N THR A 87 1.05 -1.89 0.30
CA THR A 87 -0.28 -1.49 0.79
C THR A 87 -0.20 -0.18 1.56
N LEU A 88 -1.08 0.76 1.25
CA LEU A 88 -1.24 2.00 2.00
C LEU A 88 -2.71 2.28 2.33
N HIS A 89 -2.96 2.69 3.57
CA HIS A 89 -4.23 3.27 4.00
C HIS A 89 -4.25 4.74 3.58
N ILE A 90 -4.75 5.02 2.39
CA ILE A 90 -4.65 6.36 1.77
C ILE A 90 -5.49 7.44 2.46
N LEU A 91 -6.45 7.06 3.31
CA LEU A 91 -7.33 7.99 4.01
C LEU A 91 -6.93 8.24 5.47
N TYR A 92 -5.87 7.60 5.94
CA TYR A 92 -5.36 7.78 7.31
C TYR A 92 -4.02 8.50 7.31
N GLY A 93 -3.77 9.24 8.39
CA GLY A 93 -2.51 9.93 8.59
C GLY A 93 -2.30 11.10 7.62
N PRO A 94 -1.05 11.42 7.35
CA PRO A 94 -0.69 12.65 6.63
C PRO A 94 -0.75 12.52 5.10
N TRP A 95 -1.31 11.45 4.55
CA TRP A 95 -1.29 11.23 3.12
C TRP A 95 -2.18 12.23 2.38
N HIS A 96 -1.55 13.16 1.70
CA HIS A 96 -2.15 13.97 0.64
C HIS A 96 -1.78 13.36 -0.72
N PRO A 97 -2.64 13.41 -1.76
CA PRO A 97 -2.32 12.87 -3.09
C PRO A 97 -0.97 13.35 -3.64
N LEU A 98 -0.61 14.61 -3.40
CA LEU A 98 0.69 15.17 -3.81
C LEU A 98 1.88 14.50 -3.11
N HIS A 99 1.78 14.24 -1.80
CA HIS A 99 2.80 13.52 -1.05
C HIS A 99 3.02 12.11 -1.62
N LEU A 100 1.91 11.37 -1.77
CA LEU A 100 2.00 10.01 -2.28
C LEU A 100 2.46 9.98 -3.75
N ALA A 101 2.05 10.96 -4.56
CA ALA A 101 2.53 11.08 -5.93
C ALA A 101 4.06 11.23 -5.99
N ARG A 102 4.62 12.08 -5.14
CA ARG A 102 6.07 12.31 -5.07
C ARG A 102 6.82 11.07 -4.59
N PHE A 103 6.38 10.48 -3.49
CA PHE A 103 7.05 9.32 -2.91
C PHE A 103 6.92 8.10 -3.81
N GLY A 104 5.73 7.87 -4.37
CA GLY A 104 5.48 6.77 -5.29
C GLY A 104 6.29 6.89 -6.58
N ALA A 105 6.36 8.09 -7.18
CA ALA A 105 7.20 8.31 -8.36
C ALA A 105 8.68 8.10 -8.06
N SER A 106 9.14 8.52 -6.88
CA SER A 106 10.54 8.29 -6.46
C SER A 106 10.81 6.80 -6.30
N LEU A 107 9.92 6.07 -5.65
CA LEU A 107 10.08 4.62 -5.45
C LEU A 107 9.96 3.86 -6.77
N ASP A 108 9.09 4.29 -7.68
CA ASP A 108 8.99 3.74 -9.03
C ASP A 108 10.32 3.88 -9.79
N LEU A 109 10.92 5.07 -9.77
CA LEU A 109 12.22 5.31 -10.40
C LEU A 109 13.35 4.50 -9.75
N ILE A 110 13.40 4.44 -8.41
CA ILE A 110 14.38 3.64 -7.66
C ILE A 110 14.25 2.16 -8.02
N SER A 111 13.03 1.65 -8.13
CA SER A 111 12.78 0.26 -8.49
C SER A 111 12.90 -0.05 -9.98
N GLY A 112 13.11 0.97 -10.81
CA GLY A 112 13.14 0.81 -12.27
C GLY A 112 11.78 0.54 -12.90
N GLY A 113 10.70 1.06 -12.32
CA GLY A 113 9.33 0.91 -12.81
C GLY A 113 8.63 -0.35 -12.29
N ARG A 114 9.11 -0.94 -11.19
CA ARG A 114 8.58 -2.19 -10.62
C ARG A 114 7.72 -1.99 -9.38
N TRP A 115 7.48 -0.76 -8.99
CA TRP A 115 6.61 -0.48 -7.85
C TRP A 115 5.14 -0.52 -8.25
N GLY A 116 4.31 -1.01 -7.31
CA GLY A 116 2.86 -0.93 -7.40
C GLY A 116 2.24 -0.56 -6.04
N LEU A 117 1.06 -0.01 -6.10
CA LEU A 117 0.32 0.50 -4.94
C LEU A 117 -0.99 -0.26 -4.76
N ASN A 118 -1.14 -0.92 -3.62
CA ASN A 118 -2.44 -1.39 -3.15
C ASN A 118 -3.06 -0.32 -2.25
N MET A 119 -4.12 0.30 -2.76
CA MET A 119 -4.85 1.35 -2.06
C MET A 119 -5.96 0.74 -1.21
N VAL A 120 -5.94 0.99 0.10
CA VAL A 120 -7.00 0.59 1.00
C VAL A 120 -7.64 1.81 1.66
N THR A 121 -8.96 1.78 1.72
CA THR A 121 -9.76 2.86 2.32
C THR A 121 -9.92 2.69 3.84
N GLY A 122 -9.46 1.54 4.37
CA GLY A 122 -9.62 1.17 5.77
C GLY A 122 -11.00 0.57 6.09
N ASN A 123 -10.99 -0.40 6.97
CA ASN A 123 -12.20 -1.12 7.39
C ASN A 123 -12.35 -1.22 8.91
N GLN A 124 -11.37 -0.71 9.66
CA GLN A 124 -11.34 -0.83 11.11
C GLN A 124 -11.45 0.54 11.78
N ASP A 125 -12.47 0.69 12.61
CA ASP A 125 -12.67 1.88 13.43
C ASP A 125 -11.48 2.14 14.37
N SER A 126 -10.83 1.08 14.86
CA SER A 126 -9.63 1.21 15.70
C SER A 126 -8.49 1.93 14.97
N TYR A 127 -8.32 1.72 13.66
CA TYR A 127 -7.29 2.43 12.89
C TYR A 127 -7.61 3.92 12.79
N ALA A 128 -8.86 4.28 12.45
CA ALA A 128 -9.26 5.69 12.39
C ALA A 128 -9.01 6.40 13.72
N ARG A 129 -9.38 5.77 14.85
CA ARG A 129 -9.14 6.32 16.19
C ARG A 129 -7.66 6.51 16.51
N MET A 130 -6.77 5.60 16.05
CA MET A 130 -5.31 5.79 16.22
C MET A 130 -4.80 7.07 15.56
N PHE A 131 -5.46 7.53 14.48
CA PHE A 131 -5.16 8.80 13.82
C PHE A 131 -6.01 9.97 14.34
N GLY A 132 -6.72 9.79 15.46
CA GLY A 132 -7.51 10.85 16.08
C GLY A 132 -8.79 11.23 15.33
N THR A 133 -9.28 10.37 14.44
CA THR A 133 -10.47 10.61 13.63
C THR A 133 -11.54 9.54 13.86
N PRO A 134 -12.85 9.86 13.73
CA PRO A 134 -13.88 8.85 13.68
C PRO A 134 -13.76 8.05 12.37
N GLN A 135 -14.28 6.83 12.39
CA GLN A 135 -14.38 6.05 11.16
C GLN A 135 -15.35 6.74 10.19
N ILE A 136 -14.88 6.94 8.97
CA ILE A 136 -15.67 7.51 7.89
C ILE A 136 -16.63 6.44 7.36
N GLU A 137 -17.84 6.83 7.02
CA GLU A 137 -18.86 5.98 6.43
C GLU A 137 -18.30 5.30 5.15
N HIS A 138 -18.74 4.06 4.90
CA HIS A 138 -18.17 3.18 3.87
C HIS A 138 -18.15 3.81 2.45
N ASP A 139 -19.29 4.28 1.99
CA ASP A 139 -19.39 4.81 0.62
C ASP A 139 -18.71 6.18 0.50
N ARG A 140 -18.70 6.95 1.59
CA ARG A 140 -17.93 8.20 1.66
C ARG A 140 -16.43 7.93 1.53
N ARG A 141 -15.91 6.85 2.14
CA ARG A 141 -14.49 6.47 1.94
C ARG A 141 -14.17 6.21 0.48
N TYR A 142 -15.06 5.56 -0.28
CA TYR A 142 -14.82 5.35 -1.71
C TYR A 142 -14.92 6.63 -2.53
N ARG A 143 -15.80 7.58 -2.19
CA ARG A 143 -15.80 8.91 -2.83
C ARG A 143 -14.50 9.67 -2.56
N MET A 144 -14.00 9.62 -1.33
CA MET A 144 -12.71 10.19 -0.97
C MET A 144 -11.56 9.52 -1.76
N ALA A 145 -11.56 8.21 -1.84
CA ALA A 145 -10.54 7.46 -2.58
C ALA A 145 -10.59 7.74 -4.09
N GLU A 146 -11.78 7.90 -4.65
CA GLU A 146 -11.99 8.29 -6.06
C GLU A 146 -11.31 9.64 -6.36
N GLU A 147 -11.55 10.64 -5.53
CA GLU A 147 -10.94 11.96 -5.68
C GLU A 147 -9.43 11.90 -5.45
N PHE A 148 -9.00 11.14 -4.44
CA PHE A 148 -7.58 10.91 -4.14
C PHE A 148 -6.83 10.31 -5.34
N VAL A 149 -7.34 9.20 -5.90
CA VAL A 149 -6.66 8.50 -6.98
C VAL A 149 -6.72 9.26 -8.30
N THR A 150 -7.80 10.01 -8.53
CA THR A 150 -7.91 10.90 -9.69
C THR A 150 -6.81 11.95 -9.66
N LEU A 151 -6.65 12.63 -8.53
CA LEU A 151 -5.60 13.63 -8.37
C LEU A 151 -4.20 13.02 -8.40
N LEU A 152 -4.02 11.84 -7.79
CA LEU A 152 -2.77 11.08 -7.83
C LEU A 152 -2.34 10.74 -9.26
N LYS A 153 -3.26 10.24 -10.08
CA LYS A 153 -3.00 9.95 -11.50
C LYS A 153 -2.64 11.19 -12.30
N ARG A 154 -3.33 12.31 -12.05
CA ARG A 154 -3.01 13.59 -12.68
C ARG A 154 -1.58 14.02 -12.38
N TYR A 155 -1.14 13.95 -11.15
CA TYR A 155 0.24 14.25 -10.77
C TYR A 155 1.28 13.38 -11.47
N TRP A 156 0.96 12.13 -11.77
CA TRP A 156 1.87 11.23 -12.47
C TRP A 156 1.88 11.43 -13.98
N LEU A 157 0.75 11.78 -14.58
CA LEU A 157 0.55 11.75 -16.02
C LEU A 157 0.61 13.14 -16.69
N GLU A 158 0.25 14.21 -15.97
CA GLU A 158 0.22 15.55 -16.53
C GLU A 158 1.54 16.28 -16.23
N ASP A 159 2.08 16.96 -17.24
CA ASP A 159 3.33 17.75 -17.10
C ASP A 159 3.06 19.18 -16.61
N GLU A 160 1.82 19.61 -16.61
CA GLU A 160 1.40 20.95 -16.22
C GLU A 160 1.16 21.04 -14.71
N HIS A 161 1.17 22.26 -14.19
CA HIS A 161 0.77 22.54 -12.82
C HIS A 161 -0.73 22.30 -12.63
N ILE A 162 -1.09 21.55 -11.62
CA ILE A 162 -2.46 21.11 -11.36
C ILE A 162 -3.13 22.04 -10.37
N ASN A 163 -4.21 22.67 -10.81
CA ASN A 163 -5.18 23.31 -9.95
C ASN A 163 -6.39 22.38 -9.81
N PHE A 164 -6.73 22.02 -8.58
CA PHE A 164 -7.80 21.09 -8.28
C PHE A 164 -8.58 21.58 -7.05
N LYS A 165 -9.88 21.53 -7.12
CA LYS A 165 -10.76 21.83 -5.99
C LYS A 165 -11.89 20.81 -5.96
N GLY A 166 -11.73 19.80 -5.12
CA GLY A 166 -12.70 18.75 -4.89
C GLY A 166 -13.51 18.94 -3.60
N GLU A 167 -14.26 17.90 -3.24
CA GLU A 167 -14.98 17.84 -1.95
C GLU A 167 -14.00 17.59 -0.81
N PHE A 168 -12.97 16.78 -1.02
CA PHE A 168 -12.07 16.28 0.03
C PHE A 168 -10.65 16.80 -0.08
N TRP A 169 -10.20 17.05 -1.29
CA TRP A 169 -8.82 17.42 -1.59
C TRP A 169 -8.77 18.71 -2.41
N SER A 170 -7.71 19.46 -2.25
CA SER A 170 -7.45 20.64 -3.08
C SER A 170 -5.97 20.76 -3.38
N SER A 171 -5.67 21.42 -4.50
CA SER A 171 -4.29 21.71 -4.91
C SER A 171 -4.27 23.01 -5.68
N GLU A 172 -3.29 23.85 -5.43
CA GLU A 172 -3.01 25.06 -6.19
C GLU A 172 -1.59 24.95 -6.74
N ALA A 173 -1.45 25.06 -8.05
CA ALA A 173 -0.19 24.89 -8.77
C ALA A 173 0.60 23.64 -8.36
N GLY A 174 -0.11 22.57 -8.01
CA GLY A 174 0.51 21.32 -7.56
C GLY A 174 1.28 20.64 -8.67
N TRP A 175 2.50 20.19 -8.39
CA TRP A 175 3.37 19.55 -9.35
C TRP A 175 4.33 18.57 -8.70
N VAL A 176 4.68 17.50 -9.44
CA VAL A 176 5.65 16.50 -9.02
C VAL A 176 6.78 16.44 -10.03
N ALA A 177 8.00 16.76 -9.58
CA ALA A 177 9.19 16.82 -10.40
C ALA A 177 9.61 15.46 -10.98
N ALA A 178 9.37 14.37 -10.25
CA ALA A 178 9.63 13.02 -10.71
C ALA A 178 8.35 12.40 -11.27
N LYS A 179 8.45 11.78 -12.43
CA LYS A 179 7.33 11.02 -13.02
C LYS A 179 7.67 9.52 -12.97
N PRO A 180 6.68 8.65 -12.79
CA PRO A 180 6.89 7.20 -12.89
C PRO A 180 7.41 6.82 -14.28
N ARG A 181 8.26 5.80 -14.31
CA ARG A 181 9.02 5.40 -15.50
C ARG A 181 8.14 5.04 -16.71
N TYR A 182 6.98 4.43 -16.44
CA TYR A 182 6.08 3.95 -17.49
C TYR A 182 4.70 4.62 -17.44
N GLY A 183 4.66 5.88 -17.03
CA GLY A 183 3.45 6.68 -16.92
C GLY A 183 2.81 6.57 -15.54
N ARG A 184 2.31 5.40 -15.15
CA ARG A 184 1.79 5.18 -13.79
C ARG A 184 2.17 3.81 -13.24
N PRO A 185 2.37 3.69 -11.93
CA PRO A 185 2.54 2.39 -11.27
C PRO A 185 1.31 1.50 -11.39
N VAL A 186 1.49 0.21 -11.17
CA VAL A 186 0.38 -0.73 -11.03
C VAL A 186 -0.46 -0.35 -9.82
N LEU A 187 -1.77 -0.24 -10.00
CA LEU A 187 -2.72 0.03 -8.93
C LEU A 187 -3.51 -1.24 -8.62
N VAL A 188 -3.65 -1.52 -7.34
CA VAL A 188 -4.37 -2.68 -6.81
C VAL A 188 -5.38 -2.19 -5.77
N ASN A 189 -6.54 -2.82 -5.69
CA ASN A 189 -7.50 -2.61 -4.63
C ASN A 189 -8.09 -3.95 -4.18
N ALA A 190 -7.89 -4.28 -2.91
CA ALA A 190 -8.47 -5.48 -2.31
C ALA A 190 -9.86 -5.15 -1.77
N THR A 191 -10.90 -5.58 -2.46
CA THR A 191 -12.29 -5.26 -2.14
C THR A 191 -13.24 -6.40 -2.42
N GLY A 192 -14.39 -6.41 -1.74
CA GLY A 192 -15.50 -7.34 -1.95
C GLY A 192 -16.87 -6.63 -1.95
N SER A 193 -16.92 -5.32 -1.70
CA SER A 193 -18.15 -4.52 -1.77
C SER A 193 -18.39 -4.02 -3.20
N GLN A 194 -19.66 -3.76 -3.55
CA GLN A 194 -19.99 -3.23 -4.88
C GLN A 194 -19.28 -1.89 -5.15
N ALA A 195 -19.29 -0.97 -4.19
CA ALA A 195 -18.60 0.32 -4.32
C ALA A 195 -17.10 0.14 -4.59
N GLY A 196 -16.47 -0.83 -3.93
CA GLY A 196 -15.05 -1.13 -4.13
C GLY A 196 -14.77 -1.82 -5.48
N ILE A 197 -15.63 -2.71 -5.93
CA ILE A 197 -15.52 -3.34 -7.25
C ILE A 197 -15.65 -2.27 -8.35
N ASP A 198 -16.65 -1.39 -8.24
CA ASP A 198 -16.84 -0.29 -9.19
C ASP A 198 -15.65 0.68 -9.21
N TYR A 199 -15.09 0.97 -8.03
CA TYR A 199 -13.87 1.76 -7.89
C TYR A 199 -12.68 1.09 -8.59
N ALA A 200 -12.45 -0.19 -8.31
CA ALA A 200 -11.34 -0.93 -8.92
C ALA A 200 -11.49 -1.06 -10.45
N ALA A 201 -12.72 -1.15 -10.96
CA ALA A 201 -12.98 -1.23 -12.40
C ALA A 201 -12.70 0.09 -13.14
N ARG A 202 -12.80 1.24 -12.45
CA ARG A 202 -12.51 2.56 -13.04
C ARG A 202 -11.04 2.91 -13.02
N HIS A 203 -10.26 2.36 -12.13
CA HIS A 203 -8.89 2.78 -11.84
C HIS A 203 -7.84 1.75 -12.19
#